data_a98df1c6ef9a103b088451e2c8bf7954
#
_entry.id   a98df1c6ef9a103b088451e2c8bf7954
#
_cell.length_a   1.000
_cell.length_b   1.000
_cell.length_c   1.000
_cell.angle_alpha   90.00
_cell.angle_beta   90.00
_cell.angle_gamma   90.00
#
_symmetry.space_group_name_H-M   'P 1'
#
loop_
_entity.id
_entity.type
_entity.pdbx_description
1 polymer ?
#
loop_
_entity_poly.entity_id
_entity_poly.type
_entity_poly.pdbx_seq_one_letter_code
_entity_poly.pdbx_strand_id
1 'polypeptide(L)'
;MRAGAKQDRFLGSLMGMSIGDAMGMPIVGLTRTQIRERFGKVESYKPRPFDDGTEIKEGEFTDESELALCIVESFTVNNGKLDPDNIGARFLYLARGEARRWISADTLTSLLAAEDSLEFVVPFADDGPSTGDVAARGIPIGLIHSVGTFDAHRLRADAELVTRITHGSPAAISATTAVAFAVQAAARGDLHPEAWTAATADFVEGGSTAEMLRADCEIDAIAMDESSAAVVTSAISIAAAAPDFTTAVTDAINLGGLTDARGAITGAIVGAHRGIAGIPQSLIDDLEGRIYVSLAVPWFFRTALRRAGLLLDLRSQR
;
A
#
# COMPACT_ATOMS: atom_id res chain seq x y z
N MET A 1 -5.19 -14.21 -25.21
CA MET A 1 -4.45 -13.62 -24.07
C MET A 1 -5.41 -12.71 -23.29
N ARG A 2 -5.61 -12.94 -21.99
CA ARG A 2 -6.34 -11.98 -21.15
C ARG A 2 -5.44 -10.76 -20.99
N ALA A 3 -5.97 -9.56 -21.23
CA ALA A 3 -5.21 -8.31 -21.28
C ALA A 3 -4.67 -7.85 -19.89
N GLY A 4 -4.91 -8.59 -18.82
CA GLY A 4 -4.58 -8.20 -17.45
C GLY A 4 -5.51 -7.09 -16.91
N ALA A 5 -5.05 -6.37 -15.89
CA ALA A 5 -5.81 -5.29 -15.27
C ALA A 5 -6.06 -4.11 -16.23
N LYS A 6 -7.13 -3.38 -15.97
CA LYS A 6 -7.52 -2.19 -16.71
C LYS A 6 -7.10 -0.93 -15.94
N GLN A 7 -7.03 0.22 -16.65
CA GLN A 7 -6.65 1.49 -16.04
C GLN A 7 -7.59 1.93 -14.90
N ASP A 8 -8.88 1.62 -14.99
CA ASP A 8 -9.86 1.92 -13.94
C ASP A 8 -9.56 1.21 -12.61
N ARG A 9 -8.94 0.02 -12.66
CA ARG A 9 -8.50 -0.73 -11.48
C ARG A 9 -7.23 -0.15 -10.86
N PHE A 10 -6.32 0.39 -11.67
CA PHE A 10 -5.17 1.15 -11.18
C PHE A 10 -5.63 2.40 -10.43
N LEU A 11 -6.57 3.14 -11.04
CA LEU A 11 -7.13 4.33 -10.41
C LEU A 11 -7.89 3.98 -9.13
N GLY A 12 -8.72 2.93 -9.16
CA GLY A 12 -9.44 2.45 -7.99
C GLY A 12 -8.49 2.04 -6.85
N SER A 13 -7.39 1.35 -7.17
CA SER A 13 -6.40 0.92 -6.18
C SER A 13 -5.69 2.09 -5.52
N LEU A 14 -5.10 3.00 -6.30
CA LEU A 14 -4.34 4.12 -5.74
C LEU A 14 -5.25 5.15 -5.05
N MET A 15 -6.44 5.39 -5.59
CA MET A 15 -7.44 6.23 -4.93
C MET A 15 -7.93 5.58 -3.63
N GLY A 16 -8.22 4.27 -3.67
CA GLY A 16 -8.65 3.52 -2.49
C GLY A 16 -7.58 3.47 -1.39
N MET A 17 -6.31 3.33 -1.76
CA MET A 17 -5.16 3.47 -0.86
C MET A 17 -5.20 4.82 -0.15
N SER A 18 -5.23 5.91 -0.91
CA SER A 18 -5.17 7.26 -0.35
C SER A 18 -6.40 7.61 0.50
N ILE A 19 -7.58 7.08 0.16
CA ILE A 19 -8.80 7.23 0.98
C ILE A 19 -8.66 6.47 2.30
N GLY A 20 -8.17 5.23 2.26
CA GLY A 20 -7.99 4.39 3.44
C GLY A 20 -6.97 4.98 4.42
N ASP A 21 -5.84 5.47 3.92
CA ASP A 21 -4.83 6.22 4.65
C ASP A 21 -5.44 7.48 5.31
N ALA A 22 -6.01 8.38 4.51
CA ALA A 22 -6.58 9.64 4.99
C ALA A 22 -7.73 9.47 6.00
N MET A 23 -8.50 8.39 5.90
CA MET A 23 -9.55 8.07 6.88
C MET A 23 -8.96 7.41 8.15
N GLY A 24 -7.89 6.65 8.02
CA GLY A 24 -7.25 5.91 9.10
C GLY A 24 -6.34 6.78 9.98
N MET A 25 -5.55 7.67 9.38
CA MET A 25 -4.54 8.46 10.09
C MET A 25 -5.06 9.28 11.30
N PRO A 26 -6.25 9.89 11.27
CA PRO A 26 -6.76 10.62 12.42
C PRO A 26 -6.95 9.81 13.69
N ILE A 27 -7.07 8.50 13.57
CA ILE A 27 -7.38 7.57 14.66
C ILE A 27 -6.29 6.53 14.93
N VAL A 28 -5.11 6.70 14.33
CA VAL A 28 -3.92 5.84 14.54
C VAL A 28 -3.59 5.74 16.03
N GLY A 29 -3.31 4.52 16.49
CA GLY A 29 -2.94 4.21 17.86
C GLY A 29 -4.12 4.10 18.84
N LEU A 30 -5.35 4.44 18.42
CA LEU A 30 -6.53 4.26 19.25
C LEU A 30 -6.98 2.80 19.23
N THR A 31 -7.51 2.33 20.37
CA THR A 31 -8.23 1.07 20.42
C THR A 31 -9.63 1.22 19.83
N ARG A 32 -10.24 0.11 19.39
CA ARG A 32 -11.65 0.09 18.93
C ARG A 32 -12.60 0.76 19.94
N THR A 33 -12.40 0.54 21.23
CA THR A 33 -13.21 1.15 22.28
C THR A 33 -13.06 2.68 22.30
N GLN A 34 -11.82 3.19 22.23
CA GLN A 34 -11.54 4.62 22.18
C GLN A 34 -12.11 5.30 20.92
N ILE A 35 -12.01 4.61 19.76
CA ILE A 35 -12.63 5.11 18.52
C ILE A 35 -14.13 5.24 18.70
N ARG A 36 -14.78 4.19 19.21
CA ARG A 36 -16.23 4.19 19.45
C ARG A 36 -16.68 5.26 20.44
N GLU A 37 -15.93 5.48 21.50
CA GLU A 37 -16.24 6.49 22.52
C GLU A 37 -16.08 7.91 22.01
N ARG A 38 -15.06 8.17 21.17
CA ARG A 38 -14.75 9.51 20.67
C ARG A 38 -15.52 9.89 19.41
N PHE A 39 -15.76 8.95 18.50
CA PHE A 39 -16.27 9.20 17.16
C PHE A 39 -17.52 8.39 16.81
N GLY A 40 -17.92 7.44 17.65
CA GLY A 40 -18.91 6.42 17.29
C GLY A 40 -18.31 5.41 16.29
N LYS A 41 -18.65 5.55 15.02
CA LYS A 41 -18.02 4.87 13.88
C LYS A 41 -17.44 5.92 12.93
N VAL A 42 -16.19 5.76 12.54
CA VAL A 42 -15.55 6.65 11.55
C VAL A 42 -15.94 6.16 10.16
N GLU A 43 -16.74 6.96 9.44
CA GLU A 43 -17.24 6.66 8.08
C GLU A 43 -16.92 7.78 7.08
N SER A 44 -16.23 8.82 7.53
CA SER A 44 -15.78 9.96 6.72
C SER A 44 -14.46 10.50 7.26
N TYR A 45 -13.81 11.34 6.49
CA TYR A 45 -12.58 12.01 6.91
C TYR A 45 -12.77 12.78 8.21
N LYS A 46 -11.71 12.85 9.02
CA LYS A 46 -11.63 13.61 10.26
C LYS A 46 -10.31 14.38 10.29
N PRO A 47 -10.29 15.58 10.88
CA PRO A 47 -9.02 16.25 11.14
C PRO A 47 -8.34 15.63 12.37
N ARG A 48 -7.01 15.74 12.46
CA ARG A 48 -6.24 15.38 13.64
C ARG A 48 -5.33 16.53 14.06
N PRO A 49 -5.67 17.28 15.13
CA PRO A 49 -4.76 18.24 15.71
C PRO A 49 -3.65 17.55 16.49
N PHE A 50 -2.45 18.15 16.49
CA PHE A 50 -1.30 17.73 17.28
C PHE A 50 -0.98 18.75 18.37
N ASP A 51 -0.25 18.32 19.40
CA ASP A 51 0.10 19.15 20.55
C ASP A 51 1.03 20.33 20.19
N ASP A 52 1.74 20.25 19.08
CA ASP A 52 2.61 21.31 18.55
C ASP A 52 1.85 22.41 17.78
N GLY A 53 0.53 22.30 17.69
CA GLY A 53 -0.35 23.23 16.98
C GLY A 53 -0.47 22.97 15.48
N THR A 54 0.16 21.93 14.96
CA THR A 54 -0.10 21.45 13.59
C THR A 54 -1.33 20.55 13.54
N GLU A 55 -1.86 20.31 12.35
CA GLU A 55 -2.97 19.38 12.14
C GLU A 55 -2.84 18.63 10.83
N ILE A 56 -3.43 17.44 10.77
CA ILE A 56 -3.81 16.79 9.52
C ILE A 56 -5.23 17.21 9.22
N LYS A 57 -5.46 17.73 8.02
CA LYS A 57 -6.79 18.19 7.57
C LYS A 57 -7.65 17.01 7.14
N GLU A 58 -8.96 17.25 7.04
CA GLU A 58 -9.88 16.29 6.47
C GLU A 58 -9.47 15.95 5.02
N GLY A 59 -9.33 14.65 4.73
CA GLY A 59 -8.95 14.17 3.41
C GLY A 59 -7.46 14.26 3.06
N GLU A 60 -6.61 14.72 3.97
CA GLU A 60 -5.16 14.70 3.81
C GLU A 60 -4.64 13.28 4.08
N PHE A 61 -3.94 12.66 3.10
CA PHE A 61 -3.28 11.36 3.26
C PHE A 61 -1.83 11.55 3.71
N THR A 62 -1.17 10.47 4.14
CA THR A 62 0.13 10.51 4.79
C THR A 62 1.17 9.64 4.09
N ASP A 63 2.17 9.14 4.81
CA ASP A 63 3.33 8.48 4.22
C ASP A 63 3.02 7.14 3.53
N GLU A 64 1.97 6.41 3.91
CA GLU A 64 1.56 5.22 3.17
C GLU A 64 1.28 5.55 1.71
N SER A 65 0.57 6.63 1.46
CA SER A 65 0.24 7.08 0.12
C SER A 65 1.41 7.82 -0.55
N GLU A 66 2.08 8.72 0.17
CA GLU A 66 3.19 9.52 -0.38
C GLU A 66 4.35 8.64 -0.83
N LEU A 67 4.79 7.67 0.00
CA LEU A 67 5.88 6.76 -0.35
C LEU A 67 5.48 5.80 -1.49
N ALA A 68 4.23 5.29 -1.50
CA ALA A 68 3.74 4.49 -2.60
C ALA A 68 3.69 5.27 -3.92
N LEU A 69 3.26 6.54 -3.88
CA LEU A 69 3.24 7.42 -5.07
C LEU A 69 4.65 7.76 -5.56
N CYS A 70 5.65 7.88 -4.70
CA CYS A 70 7.06 7.99 -5.10
C CYS A 70 7.54 6.77 -5.90
N ILE A 71 7.08 5.56 -5.54
CA ILE A 71 7.37 4.34 -6.30
C ILE A 71 6.69 4.37 -7.67
N VAL A 72 5.43 4.82 -7.75
CA VAL A 72 4.69 5.03 -9.01
C VAL A 72 5.42 5.98 -9.95
N GLU A 73 5.90 7.10 -9.41
CA GLU A 73 6.67 8.08 -10.18
C GLU A 73 8.01 7.51 -10.67
N SER A 74 8.73 6.80 -9.79
CA SER A 74 10.00 6.16 -10.14
C SER A 74 9.82 5.16 -11.28
N PHE A 75 8.82 4.29 -11.21
CA PHE A 75 8.49 3.39 -12.32
C PHE A 75 8.20 4.15 -13.61
N THR A 76 7.47 5.25 -13.51
CA THR A 76 7.05 6.05 -14.68
C THR A 76 8.26 6.67 -15.38
N VAL A 77 9.18 7.28 -14.65
CA VAL A 77 10.37 7.92 -15.22
C VAL A 77 11.42 6.91 -15.69
N ASN A 78 11.50 5.75 -15.04
CA ASN A 78 12.45 4.67 -15.37
C ASN A 78 11.87 3.61 -16.34
N ASN A 79 10.80 3.94 -17.07
CA ASN A 79 10.19 3.07 -18.08
C ASN A 79 9.80 1.68 -17.54
N GLY A 80 9.32 1.61 -16.30
CA GLY A 80 8.87 0.39 -15.63
C GLY A 80 9.97 -0.47 -15.04
N LYS A 81 11.20 0.03 -14.96
CA LYS A 81 12.27 -0.61 -14.19
C LYS A 81 12.22 -0.09 -12.75
N LEU A 82 12.35 -0.98 -11.78
CA LEU A 82 12.53 -0.61 -10.39
C LEU A 82 13.96 -0.09 -10.21
N ASP A 83 14.08 1.09 -9.64
CA ASP A 83 15.34 1.78 -9.36
C ASP A 83 15.35 2.19 -7.89
N PRO A 84 16.00 1.43 -7.00
CA PRO A 84 15.96 1.68 -5.57
C PRO A 84 16.61 3.01 -5.18
N ASP A 85 17.63 3.45 -5.89
CA ASP A 85 18.30 4.72 -5.58
C ASP A 85 17.42 5.92 -5.96
N ASN A 86 16.71 5.84 -7.09
CA ASN A 86 15.73 6.85 -7.46
C ASN A 86 14.56 6.90 -6.49
N ILE A 87 14.05 5.75 -6.02
CA ILE A 87 12.97 5.68 -5.03
C ILE A 87 13.47 6.21 -3.69
N GLY A 88 14.63 5.76 -3.23
CA GLY A 88 15.22 6.18 -1.95
C GLY A 88 15.50 7.69 -1.90
N ALA A 89 15.98 8.28 -2.99
CA ALA A 89 16.17 9.73 -3.09
C ALA A 89 14.84 10.51 -2.99
N ARG A 90 13.74 9.98 -3.54
CA ARG A 90 12.40 10.57 -3.39
C ARG A 90 11.89 10.46 -1.96
N PHE A 91 12.08 9.30 -1.33
CA PHE A 91 11.74 9.09 0.08
C PHE A 91 12.52 10.05 0.98
N LEU A 92 13.83 10.21 0.74
CA LEU A 92 14.67 11.13 1.48
C LEU A 92 14.21 12.60 1.30
N TYR A 93 13.75 12.97 0.11
CA TYR A 93 13.18 14.30 -0.13
C TYR A 93 11.94 14.55 0.76
N LEU A 94 11.02 13.58 0.86
CA LEU A 94 9.87 13.65 1.76
C LEU A 94 10.30 13.70 3.23
N ALA A 95 11.28 12.88 3.62
CA ALA A 95 11.83 12.86 4.98
C ALA A 95 12.50 14.15 5.42
N ARG A 96 12.89 15.03 4.48
CA ARG A 96 13.43 16.38 4.75
C ARG A 96 12.35 17.47 4.74
N GLY A 97 11.14 17.15 4.25
CA GLY A 97 10.01 18.06 4.15
C GLY A 97 9.02 17.94 5.32
N GLU A 98 7.82 18.43 5.10
CA GLU A 98 6.73 18.41 6.09
C GLU A 98 6.22 16.99 6.37
N ALA A 99 6.31 16.09 5.40
CA ALA A 99 5.93 14.69 5.54
C ALA A 99 6.73 13.94 6.61
N ARG A 100 7.90 14.46 7.03
CA ARG A 100 8.75 13.88 8.08
C ARG A 100 7.98 13.57 9.36
N ARG A 101 6.94 14.31 9.67
CA ARG A 101 6.19 14.20 10.96
C ARG A 101 5.36 12.91 11.07
N TRP A 102 5.02 12.28 9.97
CA TRP A 102 4.27 11.00 9.96
C TRP A 102 5.07 9.81 9.44
N ILE A 103 6.21 10.02 8.79
CA ILE A 103 7.09 8.92 8.39
C ILE A 103 7.61 8.19 9.63
N SER A 104 7.47 6.86 9.64
CA SER A 104 7.88 6.03 10.77
C SER A 104 9.35 6.20 11.14
N ALA A 105 9.68 6.02 12.44
CA ALA A 105 11.02 6.20 12.95
C ALA A 105 12.05 5.29 12.27
N ASP A 106 11.67 4.06 11.95
CA ASP A 106 12.53 3.08 11.28
C ASP A 106 12.84 3.49 9.84
N THR A 107 11.81 3.95 9.10
CA THR A 107 11.98 4.51 7.76
C THR A 107 12.89 5.75 7.78
N LEU A 108 12.65 6.70 8.69
CA LEU A 108 13.48 7.89 8.84
C LEU A 108 14.93 7.55 9.15
N THR A 109 15.17 6.62 10.10
CA THR A 109 16.51 6.20 10.49
C THR A 109 17.30 5.65 9.31
N SER A 110 16.67 4.76 8.53
CA SER A 110 17.31 4.16 7.34
C SER A 110 17.59 5.20 6.25
N LEU A 111 16.66 6.12 5.98
CA LEU A 111 16.83 7.15 4.96
C LEU A 111 17.94 8.15 5.34
N LEU A 112 17.99 8.58 6.60
CA LEU A 112 19.00 9.51 7.06
C LEU A 112 20.39 8.85 7.13
N ALA A 113 20.48 7.56 7.41
CA ALA A 113 21.74 6.82 7.37
C ALA A 113 22.33 6.72 5.95
N ALA A 114 21.46 6.71 4.92
CA ALA A 114 21.86 6.67 3.51
C ALA A 114 22.07 8.06 2.88
N GLU A 115 21.90 9.15 3.65
CA GLU A 115 21.88 10.53 3.14
C GLU A 115 23.15 10.94 2.39
N ASP A 116 24.31 10.54 2.89
CA ASP A 116 25.60 10.92 2.29
C ASP A 116 26.02 10.00 1.14
N SER A 117 25.70 8.70 1.23
CA SER A 117 26.07 7.71 0.21
C SER A 117 25.12 7.66 -0.97
N LEU A 118 23.84 7.97 -0.74
CA LEU A 118 22.73 7.78 -1.67
C LEU A 118 22.57 6.31 -2.13
N GLU A 119 23.07 5.37 -1.34
CA GLU A 119 22.89 3.94 -1.50
C GLU A 119 21.82 3.48 -0.50
N PHE A 120 20.60 3.24 -0.99
CA PHE A 120 19.43 3.06 -0.14
C PHE A 120 19.11 1.61 0.20
N VAL A 121 19.72 0.62 -0.46
CA VAL A 121 19.40 -0.78 -0.18
C VAL A 121 20.08 -1.26 1.09
N VAL A 122 19.30 -1.43 2.15
CA VAL A 122 19.82 -1.94 3.43
C VAL A 122 20.10 -3.45 3.36
N PRO A 123 21.07 -3.97 4.14
CA PRO A 123 21.35 -5.39 4.22
C PRO A 123 20.17 -6.15 4.85
N PHE A 124 20.16 -7.48 4.67
CA PHE A 124 19.25 -8.34 5.42
C PHE A 124 19.53 -8.27 6.91
N ALA A 125 18.49 -8.24 7.72
CA ALA A 125 18.56 -8.20 9.18
C ALA A 125 17.40 -9.03 9.75
N ASP A 126 17.70 -10.23 10.29
CA ASP A 126 16.68 -11.14 10.79
C ASP A 126 15.80 -10.53 11.88
N ASP A 127 16.40 -9.74 12.77
CA ASP A 127 15.73 -9.02 13.86
C ASP A 127 15.46 -7.53 13.52
N GLY A 128 15.45 -7.18 12.24
CA GLY A 128 15.19 -5.82 11.78
C GLY A 128 13.72 -5.40 11.97
N PRO A 129 13.42 -4.09 11.90
CA PRO A 129 12.07 -3.57 12.04
C PRO A 129 11.12 -4.17 11.01
N SER A 130 9.88 -4.39 11.44
CA SER A 130 8.82 -4.98 10.60
C SER A 130 7.44 -4.44 10.98
N THR A 131 7.33 -3.13 11.18
CA THR A 131 6.05 -2.43 11.38
C THR A 131 5.19 -2.47 10.10
N GLY A 132 3.88 -2.34 10.28
CA GLY A 132 2.91 -2.58 9.20
C GLY A 132 2.92 -1.55 8.07
N ASP A 133 3.41 -0.33 8.33
CA ASP A 133 3.53 0.78 7.40
C ASP A 133 4.32 0.42 6.12
N VAL A 134 5.41 -0.32 6.27
CA VAL A 134 6.27 -0.70 5.12
C VAL A 134 5.52 -1.51 4.06
N ALA A 135 4.50 -2.26 4.44
CA ALA A 135 3.80 -3.18 3.54
C ALA A 135 2.99 -2.47 2.44
N ALA A 136 2.54 -1.22 2.68
CA ALA A 136 1.82 -0.41 1.68
C ALA A 136 2.65 -0.19 0.40
N ARG A 137 3.98 -0.25 0.46
CA ARG A 137 4.88 -0.19 -0.71
C ARG A 137 4.67 -1.34 -1.70
N GLY A 138 4.05 -2.42 -1.29
CA GLY A 138 3.63 -3.53 -2.16
C GLY A 138 2.53 -3.15 -3.15
N ILE A 139 1.74 -2.10 -2.89
CA ILE A 139 0.60 -1.70 -3.73
C ILE A 139 1.03 -1.37 -5.17
N PRO A 140 1.96 -0.43 -5.42
CA PRO A 140 2.42 -0.14 -6.79
C PRO A 140 3.15 -1.33 -7.44
N ILE A 141 3.82 -2.19 -6.65
CA ILE A 141 4.42 -3.43 -7.15
C ILE A 141 3.32 -4.38 -7.68
N GLY A 142 2.26 -4.60 -6.91
CA GLY A 142 1.13 -5.44 -7.35
C GLY A 142 0.50 -4.91 -8.64
N LEU A 143 0.27 -3.61 -8.73
CA LEU A 143 -0.32 -2.98 -9.90
C LEU A 143 0.54 -3.16 -11.16
N ILE A 144 1.83 -2.86 -11.10
CA ILE A 144 2.69 -2.96 -12.30
C ILE A 144 2.84 -4.40 -12.79
N HIS A 145 2.73 -5.39 -11.89
CA HIS A 145 2.74 -6.83 -12.22
C HIS A 145 1.37 -7.41 -12.58
N SER A 146 0.30 -6.62 -12.50
CA SER A 146 -1.06 -7.06 -12.86
C SER A 146 -1.31 -7.06 -14.37
N VAL A 147 -0.42 -6.46 -15.17
CA VAL A 147 -0.54 -6.34 -16.64
C VAL A 147 0.38 -7.34 -17.34
N GLY A 148 -0.14 -7.98 -18.39
CA GLY A 148 0.61 -8.98 -19.18
C GLY A 148 0.71 -10.35 -18.52
N THR A 149 1.78 -11.08 -18.83
CA THR A 149 2.04 -12.40 -18.24
C THR A 149 2.54 -12.24 -16.83
N PHE A 150 1.92 -12.93 -15.88
CA PHE A 150 2.36 -12.90 -14.48
C PHE A 150 3.64 -13.68 -14.29
N ASP A 151 4.61 -13.05 -13.66
CA ASP A 151 5.90 -13.62 -13.27
C ASP A 151 6.08 -13.50 -11.74
N ALA A 152 5.91 -14.61 -11.04
CA ALA A 152 5.97 -14.69 -9.59
C ALA A 152 7.35 -14.32 -9.03
N HIS A 153 8.42 -14.76 -9.71
CA HIS A 153 9.79 -14.47 -9.25
C HIS A 153 10.11 -12.99 -9.34
N ARG A 154 9.68 -12.36 -10.42
CA ARG A 154 9.91 -10.93 -10.63
C ARG A 154 9.09 -10.07 -9.66
N LEU A 155 7.85 -10.45 -9.34
CA LEU A 155 7.06 -9.76 -8.33
C LEU A 155 7.74 -9.84 -6.96
N ARG A 156 8.19 -11.03 -6.54
CA ARG A 156 8.91 -11.20 -5.26
C ARG A 156 10.20 -10.37 -5.22
N ALA A 157 11.01 -10.40 -6.28
CA ALA A 157 12.24 -9.63 -6.36
C ALA A 157 12.00 -8.12 -6.28
N ASP A 158 10.98 -7.60 -6.98
CA ASP A 158 10.64 -6.18 -6.93
C ASP A 158 10.08 -5.79 -5.54
N ALA A 159 9.27 -6.65 -4.90
CA ALA A 159 8.75 -6.44 -3.55
C ALA A 159 9.87 -6.45 -2.49
N GLU A 160 10.80 -7.41 -2.57
CA GLU A 160 11.98 -7.44 -1.71
C GLU A 160 12.80 -6.16 -1.88
N LEU A 161 13.12 -5.78 -3.10
CA LEU A 161 13.99 -4.64 -3.37
C LEU A 161 13.39 -3.31 -2.87
N VAL A 162 12.07 -3.09 -3.07
CA VAL A 162 11.41 -1.88 -2.59
C VAL A 162 11.32 -1.84 -1.06
N THR A 163 11.15 -2.99 -0.41
CA THR A 163 11.16 -3.09 1.05
C THR A 163 12.53 -2.75 1.59
N ARG A 164 13.58 -3.29 0.98
CA ARG A 164 14.97 -3.12 1.39
C ARG A 164 15.54 -1.71 1.18
N ILE A 165 14.78 -0.80 0.64
CA ILE A 165 15.17 0.62 0.66
C ILE A 165 15.31 1.12 2.11
N THR A 166 14.54 0.55 3.05
CA THR A 166 14.58 0.96 4.46
C THR A 166 14.49 -0.20 5.46
N HIS A 167 13.97 -1.38 5.06
CA HIS A 167 13.69 -2.50 5.97
C HIS A 167 14.31 -3.80 5.44
N GLY A 168 15.24 -4.38 6.19
CA GLY A 168 15.94 -5.61 5.80
C GLY A 168 15.35 -6.89 6.39
N SER A 169 14.30 -6.84 7.21
CA SER A 169 13.75 -8.02 7.88
C SER A 169 12.95 -8.92 6.94
N PRO A 170 13.08 -10.25 7.05
CA PRO A 170 12.27 -11.20 6.28
C PRO A 170 10.76 -11.01 6.49
N ALA A 171 10.35 -10.60 7.70
CA ALA A 171 8.94 -10.33 8.02
C ALA A 171 8.39 -9.14 7.21
N ALA A 172 9.12 -8.02 7.13
CA ALA A 172 8.74 -6.86 6.33
C ALA A 172 8.68 -7.21 4.83
N ILE A 173 9.65 -7.97 4.32
CA ILE A 173 9.70 -8.42 2.93
C ILE A 173 8.51 -9.33 2.60
N SER A 174 8.20 -10.29 3.47
CA SER A 174 7.06 -11.19 3.34
C SER A 174 5.74 -10.43 3.31
N ALA A 175 5.56 -9.47 4.20
CA ALA A 175 4.36 -8.63 4.28
C ALA A 175 4.17 -7.76 3.02
N THR A 176 5.22 -7.07 2.56
CA THR A 176 5.18 -6.27 1.33
C THR A 176 4.89 -7.15 0.11
N THR A 177 5.46 -8.36 0.06
CA THR A 177 5.19 -9.35 -0.99
C THR A 177 3.74 -9.82 -0.96
N ALA A 178 3.17 -10.03 0.23
CA ALA A 178 1.76 -10.42 0.40
C ALA A 178 0.82 -9.33 -0.14
N VAL A 179 1.06 -8.07 0.21
CA VAL A 179 0.29 -6.93 -0.33
C VAL A 179 0.42 -6.83 -1.85
N ALA A 180 1.64 -6.96 -2.37
CA ALA A 180 1.87 -6.92 -3.82
C ALA A 180 1.10 -8.01 -4.55
N PHE A 181 1.10 -9.24 -4.03
CA PHE A 181 0.33 -10.33 -4.62
C PHE A 181 -1.18 -10.13 -4.51
N ALA A 182 -1.69 -9.72 -3.34
CA ALA A 182 -3.12 -9.48 -3.14
C ALA A 182 -3.65 -8.39 -4.08
N VAL A 183 -2.94 -7.27 -4.23
CA VAL A 183 -3.29 -6.19 -5.16
C VAL A 183 -3.21 -6.66 -6.61
N GLN A 184 -2.17 -7.43 -6.98
CA GLN A 184 -2.03 -8.01 -8.31
C GLN A 184 -3.20 -8.93 -8.66
N ALA A 185 -3.58 -9.84 -7.75
CA ALA A 185 -4.68 -10.77 -7.94
C ALA A 185 -6.04 -10.04 -8.04
N ALA A 186 -6.28 -9.07 -7.16
CA ALA A 186 -7.46 -8.24 -7.17
C ALA A 186 -7.58 -7.42 -8.47
N ALA A 187 -6.48 -6.78 -8.91
CA ALA A 187 -6.45 -5.99 -10.13
C ALA A 187 -6.66 -6.82 -11.40
N ARG A 188 -6.17 -8.05 -11.44
CA ARG A 188 -6.41 -8.97 -12.57
C ARG A 188 -7.84 -9.53 -12.57
N GLY A 189 -8.41 -9.75 -11.38
CA GLY A 189 -9.71 -10.38 -11.22
C GLY A 189 -9.71 -11.85 -11.63
N ASP A 190 -8.56 -12.51 -11.55
CA ASP A 190 -8.40 -13.94 -11.86
C ASP A 190 -8.79 -14.83 -10.67
N LEU A 191 -8.86 -14.25 -9.45
CA LEU A 191 -9.27 -14.93 -8.23
C LEU A 191 -10.52 -14.27 -7.63
N HIS A 192 -11.43 -15.07 -7.07
CA HIS A 192 -12.53 -14.57 -6.25
C HIS A 192 -12.00 -14.06 -4.90
N PRO A 193 -12.64 -13.04 -4.28
CA PRO A 193 -12.22 -12.49 -2.99
C PRO A 193 -12.02 -13.55 -1.91
N GLU A 194 -12.89 -14.52 -1.80
CA GLU A 194 -12.84 -15.64 -0.85
C GLU A 194 -11.53 -16.46 -0.92
N ALA A 195 -10.84 -16.43 -2.07
CA ALA A 195 -9.58 -17.14 -2.25
C ALA A 195 -8.34 -16.27 -1.94
N TRP A 196 -8.47 -14.97 -1.73
CA TRP A 196 -7.31 -14.07 -1.62
C TRP A 196 -6.42 -14.42 -0.44
N THR A 197 -6.99 -14.67 0.74
CA THR A 197 -6.24 -15.00 1.95
C THR A 197 -5.39 -16.26 1.76
N ALA A 198 -6.02 -17.36 1.32
CA ALA A 198 -5.33 -18.63 1.10
C ALA A 198 -4.29 -18.53 -0.03
N ALA A 199 -4.64 -17.91 -1.16
CA ALA A 199 -3.73 -17.77 -2.29
C ALA A 199 -2.53 -16.87 -1.94
N THR A 200 -2.72 -15.83 -1.11
CA THR A 200 -1.62 -14.98 -0.64
C THR A 200 -0.72 -15.74 0.31
N ALA A 201 -1.27 -16.51 1.26
CA ALA A 201 -0.49 -17.36 2.17
C ALA A 201 0.37 -18.38 1.41
N ASP A 202 -0.18 -18.99 0.36
CA ASP A 202 0.56 -19.92 -0.51
C ASP A 202 1.62 -19.21 -1.34
N PHE A 203 1.35 -17.99 -1.78
CA PHE A 203 2.30 -17.21 -2.56
C PHE A 203 3.52 -16.78 -1.75
N VAL A 204 3.36 -16.33 -0.51
CA VAL A 204 4.48 -15.92 0.35
C VAL A 204 5.20 -17.12 1.00
N GLU A 205 4.62 -18.31 0.90
CA GLU A 205 5.18 -19.63 1.27
C GLU A 205 5.40 -19.83 2.78
N GLY A 206 6.15 -18.96 3.47
CA GLY A 206 6.51 -19.13 4.89
C GLY A 206 6.58 -17.81 5.65
N GLY A 207 6.94 -17.93 6.95
CA GLY A 207 7.05 -16.79 7.87
C GLY A 207 5.72 -16.37 8.51
N SER A 208 5.81 -15.40 9.42
CA SER A 208 4.68 -14.96 10.25
C SER A 208 3.45 -14.53 9.45
N THR A 209 3.63 -13.84 8.32
CA THR A 209 2.52 -13.42 7.45
C THR A 209 1.76 -14.62 6.88
N ALA A 210 2.47 -15.61 6.33
CA ALA A 210 1.82 -16.81 5.79
C ALA A 210 1.14 -17.65 6.89
N GLU A 211 1.76 -17.75 8.06
CA GLU A 211 1.22 -18.46 9.20
C GLU A 211 -0.07 -17.82 9.71
N MET A 212 -0.09 -16.49 9.87
CA MET A 212 -1.27 -15.76 10.31
C MET A 212 -2.41 -15.81 9.29
N LEU A 213 -2.11 -15.69 7.99
CA LEU A 213 -3.11 -15.83 6.92
C LEU A 213 -3.74 -17.23 6.88
N ARG A 214 -2.99 -18.30 7.22
CA ARG A 214 -3.50 -19.67 7.27
C ARG A 214 -4.25 -19.99 8.57
N ALA A 215 -3.92 -19.30 9.65
CA ALA A 215 -4.45 -19.62 10.99
C ALA A 215 -5.91 -19.19 11.19
N ASP A 216 -6.51 -18.49 10.23
CA ASP A 216 -7.87 -17.93 10.33
C ASP A 216 -8.04 -17.15 11.66
N CYS A 217 -7.04 -16.31 11.96
CA CYS A 217 -6.98 -15.57 13.21
C CYS A 217 -8.20 -14.67 13.38
N GLU A 218 -8.74 -14.63 14.61
CA GLU A 218 -9.73 -13.62 14.96
C GLU A 218 -9.13 -12.21 14.77
N ILE A 219 -9.66 -11.45 13.81
CA ILE A 219 -9.14 -10.14 13.44
C ILE A 219 -9.07 -9.18 14.64
N ASP A 220 -10.04 -9.26 15.55
CA ASP A 220 -10.07 -8.46 16.76
C ASP A 220 -8.89 -8.76 17.71
N ALA A 221 -8.40 -9.98 17.73
CA ALA A 221 -7.28 -10.38 18.59
C ALA A 221 -5.94 -9.75 18.13
N ILE A 222 -5.80 -9.47 16.84
CA ILE A 222 -4.59 -8.89 16.25
C ILE A 222 -4.73 -7.39 15.94
N ALA A 223 -5.83 -6.77 16.37
CA ALA A 223 -6.16 -5.38 16.03
C ALA A 223 -5.10 -4.36 16.45
N MET A 224 -4.50 -4.55 17.62
CA MET A 224 -3.49 -3.66 18.22
C MET A 224 -2.06 -4.18 18.00
N ASP A 225 -1.87 -5.27 17.28
CA ASP A 225 -0.55 -5.76 16.87
C ASP A 225 -0.08 -4.95 15.65
N GLU A 226 0.98 -4.17 15.83
CA GLU A 226 1.55 -3.28 14.82
C GLU A 226 2.54 -4.01 13.89
N SER A 227 2.77 -5.31 14.10
CA SER A 227 3.62 -6.09 13.21
C SER A 227 3.07 -6.09 11.78
N SER A 228 3.97 -6.12 10.81
CA SER A 228 3.59 -6.17 9.40
C SER A 228 2.71 -7.37 9.06
N ALA A 229 2.94 -8.52 9.73
CA ALA A 229 2.13 -9.71 9.56
C ALA A 229 0.67 -9.51 10.02
N ALA A 230 0.46 -8.89 11.19
CA ALA A 230 -0.88 -8.64 11.73
C ALA A 230 -1.66 -7.61 10.91
N VAL A 231 -1.01 -6.51 10.54
CA VAL A 231 -1.61 -5.44 9.71
C VAL A 231 -2.02 -5.98 8.35
N VAL A 232 -1.14 -6.72 7.68
CA VAL A 232 -1.41 -7.28 6.34
C VAL A 232 -2.47 -8.38 6.40
N THR A 233 -2.40 -9.28 7.39
CA THR A 233 -3.41 -10.33 7.56
C THR A 233 -4.79 -9.74 7.77
N SER A 234 -4.94 -8.79 8.69
CA SER A 234 -6.23 -8.14 8.94
C SER A 234 -6.74 -7.37 7.71
N ALA A 235 -5.87 -6.64 7.01
CA ALA A 235 -6.25 -5.88 5.82
C ALA A 235 -6.75 -6.78 4.68
N ILE A 236 -6.04 -7.88 4.36
CA ILE A 236 -6.43 -8.82 3.30
C ILE A 236 -7.72 -9.55 3.68
N SER A 237 -7.85 -10.01 4.93
CA SER A 237 -9.05 -10.72 5.40
C SER A 237 -10.30 -9.85 5.37
N ILE A 238 -10.19 -8.58 5.81
CA ILE A 238 -11.30 -7.62 5.72
C ILE A 238 -11.64 -7.32 4.25
N ALA A 239 -10.64 -7.10 3.40
CA ALA A 239 -10.86 -6.86 1.98
C ALA A 239 -11.56 -8.03 1.28
N ALA A 240 -11.22 -9.27 1.67
CA ALA A 240 -11.80 -10.50 1.12
C ALA A 240 -13.28 -10.70 1.53
N ALA A 241 -13.63 -10.30 2.74
CA ALA A 241 -14.97 -10.52 3.31
C ALA A 241 -15.97 -9.37 3.00
N ALA A 242 -15.47 -8.16 2.71
CA ALA A 242 -16.33 -6.99 2.60
C ALA A 242 -17.21 -6.97 1.34
N PRO A 243 -18.50 -6.63 1.47
CA PRO A 243 -19.42 -6.57 0.34
C PRO A 243 -19.17 -5.40 -0.60
N ASP A 244 -18.58 -4.31 -0.10
CA ASP A 244 -18.31 -3.09 -0.85
C ASP A 244 -17.09 -2.32 -0.30
N PHE A 245 -16.69 -1.25 -1.00
CA PHE A 245 -15.54 -0.43 -0.65
C PHE A 245 -15.72 0.28 0.71
N THR A 246 -16.88 0.86 0.94
CA THR A 246 -17.13 1.63 2.17
C THR A 246 -17.06 0.73 3.39
N THR A 247 -17.72 -0.41 3.35
CA THR A 247 -17.68 -1.42 4.42
C THR A 247 -16.25 -1.87 4.68
N ALA A 248 -15.49 -2.19 3.62
CA ALA A 248 -14.11 -2.65 3.76
C ALA A 248 -13.23 -1.62 4.49
N VAL A 249 -13.22 -0.37 4.01
CA VAL A 249 -12.37 0.68 4.60
C VAL A 249 -12.83 1.03 6.02
N THR A 250 -14.14 1.18 6.24
CA THR A 250 -14.64 1.51 7.59
C THR A 250 -14.37 0.40 8.60
N ASP A 251 -14.50 -0.86 8.23
CA ASP A 251 -14.22 -1.97 9.14
C ASP A 251 -12.71 -2.06 9.44
N ALA A 252 -11.85 -1.82 8.44
CA ALA A 252 -10.41 -1.80 8.62
C ALA A 252 -9.93 -0.72 9.58
N ILE A 253 -10.39 0.52 9.42
CA ILE A 253 -9.95 1.65 10.24
C ILE A 253 -10.58 1.65 11.65
N ASN A 254 -11.82 1.19 11.81
CA ASN A 254 -12.48 1.14 13.11
C ASN A 254 -12.02 -0.05 13.98
N LEU A 255 -11.11 -0.87 13.47
CA LEU A 255 -10.48 -1.94 14.24
C LEU A 255 -9.53 -1.41 15.31
N GLY A 256 -8.84 -0.28 15.04
CA GLY A 256 -7.83 0.31 15.92
C GLY A 256 -6.39 -0.08 15.51
N GLY A 257 -5.39 0.38 16.27
CA GLY A 257 -3.97 0.17 15.99
C GLY A 257 -3.46 0.99 14.82
N LEU A 258 -2.69 0.40 13.89
CA LEU A 258 -2.20 1.05 12.66
C LEU A 258 -3.34 1.15 11.62
N THR A 259 -4.24 2.08 11.85
CA THR A 259 -5.48 2.25 11.09
C THR A 259 -5.25 2.84 9.69
N ASP A 260 -4.25 3.68 9.53
CA ASP A 260 -3.78 4.27 8.26
C ASP A 260 -3.23 3.20 7.31
N ALA A 261 -2.21 2.47 7.73
CA ALA A 261 -1.62 1.40 6.93
C ALA A 261 -2.64 0.29 6.60
N ARG A 262 -3.45 -0.14 7.59
CA ARG A 262 -4.49 -1.13 7.36
C ARG A 262 -5.56 -0.60 6.41
N GLY A 263 -6.01 0.64 6.59
CA GLY A 263 -6.96 1.32 5.72
C GLY A 263 -6.44 1.46 4.29
N ALA A 264 -5.19 1.90 4.13
CA ALA A 264 -4.52 2.04 2.84
C ALA A 264 -4.45 0.70 2.08
N ILE A 265 -4.00 -0.37 2.74
CA ILE A 265 -3.88 -1.70 2.12
C ILE A 265 -5.26 -2.25 1.75
N THR A 266 -6.23 -2.19 2.68
CA THR A 266 -7.61 -2.66 2.43
C THR A 266 -8.25 -1.89 1.28
N GLY A 267 -8.15 -0.55 1.30
CA GLY A 267 -8.68 0.33 0.26
C GLY A 267 -8.06 0.06 -1.10
N ALA A 268 -6.74 -0.19 -1.14
CA ALA A 268 -6.03 -0.53 -2.37
C ALA A 268 -6.52 -1.85 -2.98
N ILE A 269 -6.67 -2.90 -2.18
CA ILE A 269 -7.11 -4.22 -2.65
C ILE A 269 -8.54 -4.16 -3.18
N VAL A 270 -9.47 -3.59 -2.40
CA VAL A 270 -10.88 -3.50 -2.82
C VAL A 270 -11.04 -2.53 -4.00
N GLY A 271 -10.32 -1.42 -4.01
CA GLY A 271 -10.27 -0.49 -5.14
C GLY A 271 -9.72 -1.12 -6.42
N ALA A 272 -8.67 -1.96 -6.31
CA ALA A 272 -8.14 -2.74 -7.41
C ALA A 272 -9.16 -3.74 -7.97
N HIS A 273 -9.94 -4.38 -7.09
CA HIS A 273 -10.94 -5.34 -7.49
C HIS A 273 -12.15 -4.71 -8.18
N ARG A 274 -12.69 -3.64 -7.60
CA ARG A 274 -13.94 -3.00 -8.03
C ARG A 274 -13.74 -1.92 -9.08
N GLY A 275 -12.51 -1.40 -9.23
CA GLY A 275 -12.22 -0.21 -10.03
C GLY A 275 -12.74 1.06 -9.37
N ILE A 276 -12.45 2.20 -10.00
CA ILE A 276 -12.82 3.53 -9.46
C ILE A 276 -14.33 3.71 -9.29
N ALA A 277 -15.14 3.09 -10.16
CA ALA A 277 -16.61 3.15 -10.08
C ALA A 277 -17.18 2.47 -8.82
N GLY A 278 -16.40 1.63 -8.14
CA GLY A 278 -16.78 0.99 -6.87
C GLY A 278 -16.53 1.86 -5.64
N ILE A 279 -15.93 3.03 -5.79
CA ILE A 279 -15.62 3.98 -4.70
C ILE A 279 -16.68 5.09 -4.69
N PRO A 280 -17.28 5.40 -3.53
CA PRO A 280 -18.24 6.52 -3.42
C PRO A 280 -17.62 7.84 -3.86
N GLN A 281 -18.34 8.58 -4.71
CA GLN A 281 -17.85 9.84 -5.27
C GLN A 281 -17.53 10.88 -4.18
N SER A 282 -18.30 10.93 -3.09
CA SER A 282 -18.06 11.83 -1.97
C SER A 282 -16.68 11.62 -1.31
N LEU A 283 -16.22 10.37 -1.16
CA LEU A 283 -14.88 10.08 -0.64
C LEU A 283 -13.78 10.53 -1.60
N ILE A 284 -14.04 10.48 -2.91
CA ILE A 284 -13.09 10.96 -3.92
C ILE A 284 -13.05 12.49 -3.91
N ASP A 285 -14.21 13.16 -3.87
CA ASP A 285 -14.30 14.62 -3.96
C ASP A 285 -13.64 15.33 -2.79
N ASP A 286 -13.71 14.73 -1.60
CA ASP A 286 -13.18 15.29 -0.37
C ASP A 286 -11.71 14.87 -0.10
N LEU A 287 -11.12 14.00 -0.93
CA LEU A 287 -9.70 13.62 -0.83
C LEU A 287 -8.79 14.74 -1.37
N GLU A 288 -7.85 15.25 -0.56
CA GLU A 288 -6.99 16.38 -0.93
C GLU A 288 -6.14 16.10 -2.17
N GLY A 289 -5.46 14.98 -2.20
CA GLY A 289 -4.54 14.59 -3.28
C GLY A 289 -5.21 13.97 -4.53
N ARG A 290 -6.54 13.95 -4.66
CA ARG A 290 -7.26 13.24 -5.74
C ARG A 290 -6.84 13.62 -7.16
N ILE A 291 -6.54 14.90 -7.37
CA ILE A 291 -6.11 15.37 -8.70
C ILE A 291 -4.75 14.77 -9.06
N TYR A 292 -3.82 14.80 -8.13
CA TYR A 292 -2.49 14.22 -8.32
C TYR A 292 -2.56 12.72 -8.64
N VAL A 293 -3.30 11.94 -7.84
CA VAL A 293 -3.51 10.50 -8.07
C VAL A 293 -4.12 10.26 -9.46
N SER A 294 -5.15 11.04 -9.83
CA SER A 294 -5.83 10.92 -11.12
C SER A 294 -4.89 11.20 -12.31
N LEU A 295 -3.95 12.12 -12.17
CA LEU A 295 -2.97 12.46 -13.21
C LEU A 295 -1.81 11.45 -13.29
N ALA A 296 -1.39 10.86 -12.19
CA ALA A 296 -0.30 9.89 -12.15
C ALA A 296 -0.69 8.54 -12.78
N VAL A 297 -1.92 8.08 -12.57
CA VAL A 297 -2.39 6.75 -12.98
C VAL A 297 -2.29 6.49 -14.49
N PRO A 298 -2.71 7.37 -15.40
CA PRO A 298 -2.61 7.10 -16.85
C PRO A 298 -1.17 6.84 -17.31
N TRP A 299 -0.21 7.56 -16.75
CA TRP A 299 1.21 7.39 -17.07
C TRP A 299 1.75 6.09 -16.48
N PHE A 300 1.41 5.77 -15.25
CA PHE A 300 1.81 4.53 -14.60
C PHE A 300 1.22 3.30 -15.32
N PHE A 301 -0.06 3.31 -15.65
CA PHE A 301 -0.70 2.24 -16.41
C PHE A 301 -0.06 2.06 -17.81
N ARG A 302 0.22 3.17 -18.50
CA ARG A 302 0.94 3.13 -19.78
C ARG A 302 2.33 2.53 -19.62
N THR A 303 3.01 2.82 -18.52
CA THR A 303 4.31 2.23 -18.17
C THR A 303 4.20 0.72 -17.92
N ALA A 304 3.16 0.27 -17.23
CA ALA A 304 2.88 -1.15 -17.03
C ALA A 304 2.63 -1.88 -18.37
N LEU A 305 1.89 -1.27 -19.30
CA LEU A 305 1.68 -1.81 -20.65
C LEU A 305 3.00 -1.92 -21.44
N ARG A 306 3.89 -0.93 -21.36
CA ARG A 306 5.22 -0.99 -21.99
C ARG A 306 6.06 -2.11 -21.41
N ARG A 307 6.13 -2.20 -20.08
CA ARG A 307 6.87 -3.26 -19.37
C ARG A 307 6.39 -4.65 -19.76
N ALA A 308 5.09 -4.81 -20.00
CA ALA A 308 4.46 -6.05 -20.44
C ALA A 308 4.62 -6.33 -21.95
N GLY A 309 5.22 -5.42 -22.72
CA GLY A 309 5.34 -5.54 -24.19
C GLY A 309 4.02 -5.36 -24.95
N LEU A 310 3.00 -4.80 -24.28
CA LEU A 310 1.66 -4.57 -24.85
C LEU A 310 1.51 -3.19 -25.50
N LEU A 311 2.50 -2.31 -25.30
CA LEU A 311 2.57 -1.00 -25.94
C LEU A 311 3.91 -0.85 -26.63
N LEU A 312 3.92 -0.73 -27.97
CA LEU A 312 5.13 -0.51 -28.76
C LEU A 312 5.63 0.93 -28.57
N ASP A 313 6.90 1.07 -28.27
CA ASP A 313 7.57 2.37 -28.31
C ASP A 313 8.08 2.62 -29.74
N LEU A 314 7.35 3.46 -30.48
CA LEU A 314 7.72 3.80 -31.85
C LEU A 314 9.05 4.58 -31.95
N ARG A 315 9.62 5.03 -30.82
CA ARG A 315 10.91 5.72 -30.78
C ARG A 315 12.12 4.79 -30.84
N SER A 316 11.94 3.51 -30.52
CA SER A 316 13.02 2.51 -30.54
C SER A 316 13.33 1.94 -31.94
N GLN A 317 12.65 2.41 -32.99
CA GLN A 317 12.84 1.97 -34.38
C GLN A 317 13.61 2.98 -35.25
N ARG A 318 14.30 3.94 -34.61
CA ARG A 318 15.18 4.87 -35.32
C ARG A 318 16.64 4.62 -35.01
#